data_6165aadbf6f9dda1a05255843b6825a7
#
_entry.id   6165aadbf6f9dda1a05255843b6825a7
#
_cell.length_a   1.000
_cell.length_b   1.000
_cell.length_c   1.000
_cell.angle_alpha   90.00
_cell.angle_beta   90.00
_cell.angle_gamma   90.00
#
_symmetry.space_group_name_H-M   'P 1'
#
loop_
_entity.id
_entity.type
_entity.pdbx_description
1 polymer ?
#
loop_
_entity_poly.entity_id
_entity_poly.type
_entity_poly.pdbx_seq_one_letter_code
_entity_poly.pdbx_strand_id
1 'polypeptide(L)'
;MKHTVEVMIPEAEIKARIAELGRQITERYKDSGSDMVLVGLLRGSFMFMADLCREVQVSHEVDFMTASSYGSGMSTTRDVKILKDLDEDIIDSGNTLSKVREILSLREPKSLAICTLLDKPSRREVNVPVEFIGFSIPDEFVVGYGIDYAQRYRHLPYIGKVILLDE
;
A
#
# COMPACT_ATOMS: atom_id res chain seq x y z
N MET A 1 22.30 -3.01 17.79
CA MET A 1 21.27 -2.56 18.73
C MET A 1 20.31 -3.70 18.99
N LYS A 2 20.10 -4.01 20.24
CA LYS A 2 19.19 -5.11 20.60
C LYS A 2 17.74 -4.64 20.44
N HIS A 3 16.92 -5.49 19.92
CA HIS A 3 15.49 -5.21 19.75
C HIS A 3 14.71 -6.52 19.81
N THR A 4 13.41 -6.38 19.96
CA THR A 4 12.47 -7.49 19.88
C THR A 4 11.31 -7.05 18.99
N VAL A 5 10.54 -8.01 18.50
CA VAL A 5 9.37 -7.76 17.66
C VAL A 5 8.16 -8.36 18.35
N GLU A 6 7.15 -7.51 18.58
CA GLU A 6 5.87 -7.95 19.13
C GLU A 6 4.79 -7.90 18.06
N VAL A 7 3.87 -8.87 18.08
CA VAL A 7 2.75 -8.85 17.15
C VAL A 7 1.88 -7.63 17.43
N MET A 8 1.65 -6.81 16.41
CA MET A 8 0.78 -5.65 16.48
C MET A 8 -0.55 -5.91 15.75
N ILE A 9 -0.48 -6.46 14.54
CA ILE A 9 -1.66 -6.85 13.78
C ILE A 9 -1.47 -8.30 13.35
N PRO A 10 -2.29 -9.23 13.89
CA PRO A 10 -2.17 -10.65 13.58
C PRO A 10 -2.50 -10.95 12.12
N GLU A 11 -1.94 -12.04 11.60
CA GLU A 11 -2.17 -12.50 10.24
C GLU A 11 -3.66 -12.61 9.89
N ALA A 12 -4.47 -13.15 10.80
CA ALA A 12 -5.91 -13.31 10.56
C ALA A 12 -6.62 -11.97 10.36
N GLU A 13 -6.23 -10.94 11.09
CA GLU A 13 -6.79 -9.60 10.92
C GLU A 13 -6.37 -8.98 9.60
N ILE A 14 -5.12 -9.18 9.19
CA ILE A 14 -4.63 -8.70 7.91
C ILE A 14 -5.43 -9.33 6.77
N LYS A 15 -5.59 -10.66 6.79
CA LYS A 15 -6.34 -11.39 5.77
C LYS A 15 -7.80 -10.92 5.69
N ALA A 16 -8.45 -10.76 6.81
CA ALA A 16 -9.84 -10.31 6.87
C ALA A 16 -9.98 -8.89 6.30
N ARG A 17 -9.04 -8.00 6.66
CA ARG A 17 -9.08 -6.61 6.17
C ARG A 17 -8.81 -6.53 4.67
N ILE A 18 -7.87 -7.33 4.15
CA ILE A 18 -7.58 -7.36 2.72
C ILE A 18 -8.80 -7.86 1.94
N ALA A 19 -9.51 -8.87 2.44
CA ALA A 19 -10.75 -9.32 1.84
C ALA A 19 -11.80 -8.20 1.78
N GLU A 20 -11.93 -7.41 2.84
CA GLU A 20 -12.82 -6.25 2.85
C GLU A 20 -12.40 -5.19 1.84
N LEU A 21 -11.11 -4.86 1.79
CA LEU A 21 -10.58 -3.90 0.81
C LEU A 21 -10.83 -4.37 -0.61
N GLY A 22 -10.62 -5.63 -0.89
CA GLY A 22 -10.90 -6.21 -2.20
C GLY A 22 -12.37 -6.08 -2.60
N ARG A 23 -13.29 -6.30 -1.66
CA ARG A 23 -14.72 -6.11 -1.89
C ARG A 23 -15.07 -4.64 -2.15
N GLN A 24 -14.50 -3.74 -1.38
CA GLN A 24 -14.72 -2.29 -1.56
C GLN A 24 -14.23 -1.82 -2.92
N ILE A 25 -13.05 -2.26 -3.33
CA ILE A 25 -12.49 -1.92 -4.64
C ILE A 25 -13.34 -2.51 -5.75
N THR A 26 -13.73 -3.77 -5.64
CA THR A 26 -14.60 -4.45 -6.61
C THR A 26 -15.92 -3.69 -6.77
N GLU A 27 -16.56 -3.36 -5.66
CA GLU A 27 -17.84 -2.67 -5.67
C GLU A 27 -17.76 -1.29 -6.32
N ARG A 28 -16.70 -0.56 -6.04
CA ARG A 28 -16.50 0.78 -6.61
C ARG A 28 -16.28 0.75 -8.12
N TYR A 29 -15.67 -0.30 -8.67
CA TYR A 29 -15.24 -0.32 -10.08
C TYR A 29 -15.94 -1.34 -10.95
N LYS A 30 -16.85 -2.15 -10.42
CA LYS A 30 -17.51 -3.22 -11.18
C LYS A 30 -18.26 -2.73 -12.41
N ASP A 31 -18.80 -1.51 -12.35
CA ASP A 31 -19.59 -0.93 -13.42
C ASP A 31 -18.88 0.22 -14.14
N SER A 32 -17.57 0.35 -13.96
CA SER A 32 -16.81 1.47 -14.52
C SER A 32 -16.70 1.41 -16.05
N GLY A 33 -16.81 0.22 -16.64
CA GLY A 33 -16.63 0.02 -18.07
C GLY A 33 -15.22 0.28 -18.57
N SER A 34 -14.27 0.50 -17.67
CA SER A 34 -12.91 0.86 -17.98
C SER A 34 -11.96 -0.25 -17.54
N ASP A 35 -10.86 -0.38 -18.26
CA ASP A 35 -9.76 -1.24 -17.84
C ASP A 35 -9.10 -0.67 -16.60
N MET A 36 -8.87 -1.51 -15.61
CA MET A 36 -8.26 -1.11 -14.34
C MET A 36 -6.82 -1.63 -14.26
N VAL A 37 -5.94 -0.82 -13.71
CA VAL A 37 -4.57 -1.22 -13.40
C VAL A 37 -4.33 -1.02 -11.92
N LEU A 38 -3.87 -2.06 -11.24
CA LEU A 38 -3.36 -1.98 -9.88
C LEU A 38 -1.86 -1.72 -9.95
N VAL A 39 -1.41 -0.62 -9.38
CA VAL A 39 0.01 -0.25 -9.39
C VAL A 39 0.56 -0.37 -7.98
N GLY A 40 1.55 -1.24 -7.82
CA GLY A 40 2.25 -1.40 -6.56
C GLY A 40 3.56 -0.63 -6.53
N LEU A 41 3.84 0.03 -5.43
CA LEU A 41 5.12 0.71 -5.22
C LEU A 41 6.06 -0.24 -4.50
N LEU A 42 7.14 -0.65 -5.17
CA LEU A 42 8.11 -1.59 -4.63
C LEU A 42 9.00 -0.94 -3.56
N ARG A 43 9.57 -1.73 -2.64
CA ARG A 43 9.59 -3.20 -2.59
C ARG A 43 8.57 -3.82 -1.66
N GLY A 44 8.29 -3.20 -0.53
CA GLY A 44 7.48 -3.79 0.54
C GLY A 44 6.09 -4.24 0.11
N SER A 45 5.52 -3.63 -0.94
CA SER A 45 4.14 -3.90 -1.39
C SER A 45 3.92 -5.28 -2.00
N PHE A 46 4.97 -6.06 -2.20
CA PHE A 46 4.81 -7.32 -2.93
C PHE A 46 3.82 -8.29 -2.26
N MET A 47 3.80 -8.38 -0.94
CA MET A 47 2.85 -9.24 -0.23
C MET A 47 1.43 -8.69 -0.25
N PHE A 48 1.28 -7.40 0.02
CA PHE A 48 -0.02 -6.74 -0.02
C PHE A 48 -0.65 -6.83 -1.41
N MET A 49 0.14 -6.54 -2.44
CA MET A 49 -0.32 -6.64 -3.83
C MET A 49 -0.76 -8.07 -4.17
N ALA A 50 0.04 -9.07 -3.80
CA ALA A 50 -0.26 -10.46 -4.09
C ALA A 50 -1.58 -10.89 -3.44
N ASP A 51 -1.81 -10.51 -2.20
CA ASP A 51 -3.03 -10.89 -1.50
C ASP A 51 -4.24 -10.07 -1.96
N LEU A 52 -4.07 -8.76 -2.14
CA LEU A 52 -5.16 -7.89 -2.54
C LEU A 52 -5.66 -8.17 -3.95
N CYS A 53 -4.77 -8.38 -4.90
CA CYS A 53 -5.18 -8.61 -6.28
C CYS A 53 -6.06 -9.85 -6.43
N ARG A 54 -5.90 -10.86 -5.58
CA ARG A 54 -6.76 -12.05 -5.57
C ARG A 54 -8.14 -11.79 -4.98
N GLU A 55 -8.30 -10.71 -4.24
CA GLU A 55 -9.59 -10.32 -3.64
C GLU A 55 -10.36 -9.32 -4.49
N VAL A 56 -9.74 -8.76 -5.51
CA VAL A 56 -10.38 -7.83 -6.45
C VAL A 56 -11.01 -8.63 -7.59
N GLN A 57 -12.33 -8.60 -7.68
CA GLN A 57 -13.09 -9.47 -8.59
C GLN A 57 -13.46 -8.79 -9.92
N VAL A 58 -12.98 -7.59 -10.18
CA VAL A 58 -13.07 -6.98 -11.50
C VAL A 58 -11.80 -7.26 -12.27
N SER A 59 -11.91 -7.36 -13.60
CA SER A 59 -10.74 -7.58 -14.46
C SER A 59 -9.74 -6.43 -14.29
N HIS A 60 -8.48 -6.77 -14.14
CA HIS A 60 -7.43 -5.76 -13.94
C HIS A 60 -6.07 -6.30 -14.34
N GLU A 61 -5.17 -5.37 -14.63
CA GLU A 61 -3.76 -5.66 -14.79
C GLU A 61 -3.02 -5.27 -13.51
N VAL A 62 -1.86 -5.87 -13.30
CA VAL A 62 -0.98 -5.55 -12.18
C VAL A 62 0.32 -5.01 -12.73
N ASP A 63 0.76 -3.89 -12.20
CA ASP A 63 2.03 -3.28 -12.56
C ASP A 63 2.74 -2.79 -11.30
N PHE A 64 4.03 -2.57 -11.42
CA PHE A 64 4.86 -2.10 -10.30
C PHE A 64 5.70 -0.92 -10.73
N MET A 65 5.99 -0.05 -9.79
CA MET A 65 6.93 1.04 -10.00
C MET A 65 7.72 1.30 -8.72
N THR A 66 8.85 1.96 -8.84
CA THR A 66 9.60 2.47 -7.70
C THR A 66 9.40 3.98 -7.61
N ALA A 67 9.66 4.55 -6.46
CA ALA A 67 9.54 6.01 -6.28
C ALA A 67 10.49 6.79 -7.20
N SER A 68 11.56 6.16 -7.68
CA SER A 68 12.54 6.77 -8.58
C SER A 68 12.26 6.54 -10.06
N SER A 69 11.40 5.58 -10.44
CA SER A 69 11.18 5.18 -11.83
C SER A 69 9.93 5.80 -12.45
N TYR A 70 9.70 7.04 -12.17
CA TYR A 70 8.49 7.76 -12.48
C TYR A 70 7.86 7.44 -13.85
N GLY A 71 6.88 6.54 -13.82
CA GLY A 71 5.85 6.50 -14.83
C GLY A 71 6.23 6.00 -16.21
N SER A 72 7.38 5.37 -16.43
CA SER A 72 7.70 4.79 -17.71
C SER A 72 6.91 3.50 -17.94
N GLY A 73 6.24 3.37 -19.06
CA GLY A 73 5.59 2.13 -19.48
C GLY A 73 4.14 1.94 -19.09
N MET A 74 3.51 2.88 -18.39
CA MET A 74 2.12 2.75 -17.98
C MET A 74 1.13 3.31 -19.00
N SER A 75 0.01 2.63 -19.18
CA SER A 75 -1.06 3.10 -20.06
C SER A 75 -1.81 4.27 -19.42
N THR A 76 -2.15 5.27 -20.23
CA THR A 76 -2.79 6.50 -19.77
C THR A 76 -4.31 6.48 -19.79
N THR A 77 -4.92 5.46 -20.39
CA THR A 77 -6.37 5.46 -20.63
C THR A 77 -7.15 4.58 -19.66
N ARG A 78 -6.48 4.02 -18.66
CA ARG A 78 -7.05 3.08 -17.71
C ARG A 78 -7.22 3.70 -16.34
N ASP A 79 -8.17 3.18 -15.58
CA ASP A 79 -8.29 3.51 -14.17
C ASP A 79 -7.07 2.98 -13.44
N VAL A 80 -6.30 3.88 -12.84
CA VAL A 80 -5.07 3.54 -12.15
C VAL A 80 -5.32 3.56 -10.65
N LYS A 81 -4.93 2.48 -9.99
CA LYS A 81 -4.93 2.40 -8.52
C LYS A 81 -3.52 2.23 -8.02
N ILE A 82 -3.15 3.07 -7.09
CA ILE A 82 -1.85 3.00 -6.46
C ILE A 82 -2.01 2.25 -5.15
N LEU A 83 -1.34 1.10 -5.06
CA LEU A 83 -1.17 0.42 -3.80
C LEU A 83 0.17 0.85 -3.26
N LYS A 84 0.13 1.72 -2.26
CA LYS A 84 1.36 2.20 -1.69
C LYS A 84 1.90 1.22 -0.67
N ASP A 85 3.09 0.77 -0.96
CA ASP A 85 3.89 0.03 -0.04
C ASP A 85 5.34 0.43 -0.33
N LEU A 86 5.78 1.49 0.25
CA LEU A 86 7.14 1.95 0.09
C LEU A 86 8.06 1.26 1.10
N ASP A 87 9.29 1.59 1.11
CA ASP A 87 10.21 1.29 2.21
C ASP A 87 9.58 1.72 3.55
N GLU A 88 8.52 2.45 3.43
CA GLU A 88 7.56 2.77 4.44
C GLU A 88 6.21 2.30 3.93
N ASP A 89 5.81 1.07 4.18
CA ASP A 89 4.49 0.51 3.83
C ASP A 89 3.35 1.26 4.49
N ILE A 90 3.59 2.48 4.76
CA ILE A 90 2.88 3.33 5.65
C ILE A 90 2.82 4.67 4.97
N ILE A 91 1.64 5.24 4.88
CA ILE A 91 1.58 6.65 4.58
C ILE A 91 2.02 7.39 5.83
N ASP A 92 3.24 7.89 5.80
CA ASP A 92 3.84 8.66 6.86
C ASP A 92 3.55 10.15 6.64
N SER A 93 4.50 10.92 6.11
CA SER A 93 4.28 12.34 5.83
C SER A 93 3.30 12.60 4.69
N GLY A 94 3.19 11.67 3.76
CA GLY A 94 2.41 11.81 2.53
C GLY A 94 3.17 12.44 1.37
N ASN A 95 4.41 12.88 1.58
CA ASN A 95 5.20 13.56 0.55
C ASN A 95 5.44 12.70 -0.68
N THR A 96 5.90 11.47 -0.50
CA THR A 96 6.15 10.57 -1.63
C THR A 96 4.87 10.24 -2.37
N LEU A 97 3.80 9.96 -1.65
CA LEU A 97 2.53 9.60 -2.23
C LEU A 97 1.92 10.75 -3.02
N SER A 98 2.01 11.97 -2.50
CA SER A 98 1.57 13.17 -3.19
C SER A 98 2.28 13.32 -4.55
N LYS A 99 3.59 13.07 -4.57
CA LYS A 99 4.40 13.16 -5.77
C LYS A 99 4.03 12.07 -6.79
N VAL A 100 3.84 10.85 -6.34
CA VAL A 100 3.42 9.74 -7.20
C VAL A 100 2.03 10.01 -7.78
N ARG A 101 1.10 10.50 -6.97
CA ARG A 101 -0.23 10.87 -7.43
C ARG A 101 -0.17 11.95 -8.51
N GLU A 102 0.64 12.96 -8.33
CA GLU A 102 0.85 14.02 -9.32
C GLU A 102 1.37 13.46 -10.64
N ILE A 103 2.39 12.60 -10.58
CA ILE A 103 2.99 12.00 -11.77
C ILE A 103 1.99 11.13 -12.52
N LEU A 104 1.24 10.29 -11.83
CA LEU A 104 0.24 9.44 -12.46
C LEU A 104 -0.94 10.25 -13.00
N SER A 105 -1.29 11.36 -12.37
CA SER A 105 -2.33 12.25 -12.87
C SER A 105 -1.97 12.88 -14.22
N LEU A 106 -0.69 13.09 -14.50
CA LEU A 106 -0.23 13.58 -15.79
C LEU A 106 -0.52 12.62 -16.94
N ARG A 107 -0.80 11.37 -16.65
CA ARG A 107 -1.16 10.36 -17.66
C ARG A 107 -2.65 10.34 -17.98
N GLU A 108 -3.41 11.25 -17.42
CA GLU A 108 -4.83 11.44 -17.68
C GLU A 108 -5.68 10.16 -17.49
N PRO A 109 -5.56 9.45 -16.34
CA PRO A 109 -6.44 8.32 -16.09
C PRO A 109 -7.88 8.81 -15.91
N LYS A 110 -8.85 7.96 -16.18
CA LYS A 110 -10.27 8.29 -15.94
C LYS A 110 -10.52 8.56 -14.47
N SER A 111 -9.90 7.76 -13.60
CA SER A 111 -9.91 7.99 -12.17
C SER A 111 -8.62 7.44 -11.56
N LEU A 112 -8.28 7.96 -10.39
CA LEU A 112 -7.11 7.56 -9.64
C LEU A 112 -7.50 7.44 -8.18
N ALA A 113 -7.31 6.26 -7.62
CA ALA A 113 -7.56 6.02 -6.20
C ALA A 113 -6.33 5.43 -5.54
N ILE A 114 -6.16 5.70 -4.27
CA ILE A 114 -5.04 5.23 -3.48
C ILE A 114 -5.55 4.25 -2.44
N CYS A 115 -4.88 3.12 -2.34
CA CYS A 115 -5.10 2.12 -1.31
C CYS A 115 -3.78 1.93 -0.54
N THR A 116 -3.85 1.95 0.77
CA THR A 116 -2.69 1.68 1.62
C THR A 116 -3.04 0.62 2.65
N LEU A 117 -2.07 -0.20 3.00
CA LEU A 117 -2.24 -1.16 4.10
C LEU A 117 -2.21 -0.44 5.45
N LEU A 118 -1.24 0.43 5.66
CA LEU A 118 -1.06 1.16 6.91
C LEU A 118 -1.05 2.67 6.68
N ASP A 119 -1.68 3.39 7.59
CA ASP A 119 -1.68 4.85 7.60
C ASP A 119 -1.31 5.36 8.98
N LYS A 120 -0.38 6.30 9.04
CA LYS A 120 0.01 7.01 10.27
C LYS A 120 -0.50 8.45 10.18
N PRO A 121 -1.77 8.70 10.49
CA PRO A 121 -2.33 10.04 10.32
C PRO A 121 -1.61 11.13 11.13
N SER A 122 -1.01 10.78 12.26
CA SER A 122 -0.26 11.74 13.09
C SER A 122 1.02 12.27 12.43
N ARG A 123 1.51 11.57 11.40
CA ARG A 123 2.75 11.95 10.70
C ARG A 123 2.51 12.76 9.43
N ARG A 124 1.26 13.04 9.11
CA ARG A 124 0.91 13.69 7.85
C ARG A 124 1.45 15.11 7.77
N GLU A 125 2.21 15.41 6.72
CA GLU A 125 2.69 16.76 6.40
C GLU A 125 1.95 17.31 5.18
N VAL A 126 1.53 16.44 4.27
CA VAL A 126 0.82 16.81 3.05
C VAL A 126 -0.54 16.13 3.06
N ASN A 127 -1.59 16.87 2.76
CA ASN A 127 -2.93 16.32 2.66
C ASN A 127 -3.10 15.58 1.32
N VAL A 128 -3.09 14.26 1.38
CA VAL A 128 -3.27 13.39 0.21
C VAL A 128 -4.53 12.57 0.44
N PRO A 129 -5.53 12.64 -0.44
CA PRO A 129 -6.70 11.78 -0.32
C PRO A 129 -6.32 10.31 -0.48
N VAL A 130 -6.79 9.47 0.44
CA VAL A 130 -6.60 8.03 0.39
C VAL A 130 -7.97 7.39 0.49
N GLU A 131 -8.40 6.72 -0.56
CA GLU A 131 -9.75 6.18 -0.67
C GLU A 131 -9.93 4.89 0.11
N PHE A 132 -8.87 4.09 0.22
CA PHE A 132 -8.92 2.80 0.90
C PHE A 132 -7.76 2.68 1.88
N ILE A 133 -8.09 2.54 3.16
CA ILE A 133 -7.10 2.41 4.23
C ILE A 133 -7.31 1.07 4.92
N GLY A 134 -6.28 0.24 4.98
CA GLY A 134 -6.33 -1.02 5.71
C GLY A 134 -6.44 -0.79 7.20
N PHE A 135 -5.41 -0.19 7.79
CA PHE A 135 -5.34 0.08 9.22
C PHE A 135 -4.73 1.45 9.46
N SER A 136 -5.34 2.23 10.34
CA SER A 136 -4.71 3.44 10.87
C SER A 136 -3.96 3.06 12.15
N ILE A 137 -2.69 3.40 12.22
CA ILE A 137 -1.82 3.04 13.34
C ILE A 137 -1.15 4.27 13.94
N PRO A 138 -0.75 4.19 15.22
CA PRO A 138 0.08 5.25 15.81
C PRO A 138 1.47 5.25 15.19
N ASP A 139 2.27 6.26 15.52
CA ASP A 139 3.64 6.38 15.04
C ASP A 139 4.54 5.36 15.74
N GLU A 140 4.50 4.14 15.26
CA GLU A 140 5.28 3.01 15.76
C GLU A 140 6.16 2.49 14.63
N PHE A 141 7.31 1.96 14.99
CA PHE A 141 8.20 1.31 14.03
C PHE A 141 7.74 -0.12 13.79
N VAL A 142 7.31 -0.44 12.58
CA VAL A 142 6.68 -1.73 12.26
C VAL A 142 7.46 -2.50 11.22
N VAL A 143 7.33 -3.81 11.26
CA VAL A 143 7.93 -4.76 10.32
C VAL A 143 6.97 -5.91 10.05
N GLY A 144 7.28 -6.69 9.03
CA GLY A 144 6.51 -7.88 8.68
C GLY A 144 5.53 -7.63 7.56
N TYR A 145 5.01 -8.67 7.02
CA TYR A 145 4.09 -8.64 5.88
C TYR A 145 4.64 -7.82 4.71
N GLY A 146 5.92 -8.04 4.40
CA GLY A 146 6.65 -7.32 3.36
C GLY A 146 7.51 -6.16 3.85
N ILE A 147 7.19 -5.58 5.00
CA ILE A 147 7.89 -4.44 5.58
C ILE A 147 9.16 -4.89 6.28
N ASP A 148 10.23 -4.15 6.10
CA ASP A 148 11.54 -4.56 6.58
C ASP A 148 12.13 -3.66 7.67
N TYR A 149 13.11 -4.26 8.36
CA TYR A 149 14.12 -3.54 9.12
C TYR A 149 15.48 -4.06 8.64
N ALA A 150 16.26 -3.21 7.99
CA ALA A 150 17.56 -3.58 7.43
C ALA A 150 17.47 -4.85 6.54
N GLN A 151 16.47 -4.89 5.69
CA GLN A 151 16.14 -5.98 4.75
C GLN A 151 15.69 -7.28 5.44
N ARG A 152 15.40 -7.24 6.73
CA ARG A 152 14.95 -8.39 7.51
C ARG A 152 13.48 -8.26 7.87
N TYR A 153 12.86 -9.37 8.28
CA TYR A 153 11.50 -9.49 8.79
C TYR A 153 10.39 -9.40 7.75
N ARG A 154 10.68 -9.22 6.46
CA ARG A 154 9.65 -9.17 5.41
C ARG A 154 8.79 -10.43 5.36
N HIS A 155 9.36 -11.58 5.78
CA HIS A 155 8.69 -12.89 5.71
C HIS A 155 7.63 -13.12 6.79
N LEU A 156 7.59 -12.29 7.83
CA LEU A 156 6.62 -12.49 8.92
C LEU A 156 5.20 -12.36 8.37
N PRO A 157 4.29 -13.29 8.72
CA PRO A 157 2.92 -13.25 8.20
C PRO A 157 2.03 -12.20 8.87
N TYR A 158 2.53 -11.57 9.92
CA TYR A 158 1.87 -10.53 10.68
C TYR A 158 2.63 -9.21 10.57
N ILE A 159 2.02 -8.13 11.03
CA ILE A 159 2.70 -6.85 11.24
C ILE A 159 3.12 -6.79 12.70
N GLY A 160 4.40 -6.59 12.91
CA GLY A 160 5.01 -6.53 14.23
C GLY A 160 5.54 -5.13 14.54
N LYS A 161 5.56 -4.82 15.83
CA LYS A 161 6.15 -3.58 16.34
C LYS A 161 7.56 -3.88 16.82
N VAL A 162 8.52 -3.09 16.34
CA VAL A 162 9.91 -3.20 16.78
C VAL A 162 10.07 -2.43 18.10
N ILE A 163 10.57 -3.13 19.10
CA ILE A 163 10.84 -2.53 20.41
C ILE A 163 12.33 -2.56 20.63
N LEU A 164 12.92 -1.39 20.80
CA LEU A 164 14.33 -1.28 21.11
C LEU A 164 14.55 -1.59 22.58
N LEU A 165 15.55 -2.41 22.85
CA LEU A 165 15.90 -2.82 24.21
C LEU A 165 17.08 -1.96 24.70
N ASP A 166 16.96 -1.48 25.92
CA ASP A 166 18.07 -0.80 26.59
C ASP A 166 19.15 -1.82 26.93
N GLU A 167 20.38 -1.46 26.73
CA GLU A 167 21.53 -2.31 27.07
C GLU A 167 21.89 -2.18 28.56
#